data_de57b75ac78b7a0e11299115023b78b6
#
_entry.id   de57b75ac78b7a0e11299115023b78b6
#
_cell.length_a   1.000
_cell.length_b   1.000
_cell.length_c   1.000
_cell.angle_alpha   90.00
_cell.angle_beta   90.00
_cell.angle_gamma   90.00
#
_symmetry.space_group_name_H-M   'P 1'
#
loop_
_entity.id
_entity.type
_entity.pdbx_description
1 polymer ?
#
loop_
_entity_poly.entity_id
_entity_poly.type
_entity_poly.pdbx_seq_one_letter_code
_entity_poly.pdbx_strand_id
1 'polypeptide(L)'
;MASIIKTEFYKIRRYSVIWIGVATMFTVVLLARFMATASDGATHTLINFTSSVIWNNLVLIYPATIVLMAGYIIDRERTDDTLKNILTIPVSFRQMLFGKLIAVGCIAVALSVIEFLFTLIVFFASGFPGFSIGGAVQVLFQMIGINLISYIAVMPVIAFTAQRSGSFMAGVGFAFFYGFVGMMASGHGLRDLYPITAGLTVIGYQDGSSDPTGNVLLSAASILFMLAVTFIIVSTAKNREVTATKKKKESEKTVHKRNHSAR
;
A
#
# COMPACT_ATOMS: atom_id res chain seq x y z
N MET A 1 19.93 3.37 -10.79
CA MET A 1 18.81 2.88 -9.95
C MET A 1 19.11 3.02 -8.45
N ALA A 2 20.17 2.42 -7.90
CA ALA A 2 20.48 2.53 -6.47
C ALA A 2 20.58 3.97 -5.94
N SER A 3 21.17 4.89 -6.70
CA SER A 3 21.25 6.31 -6.35
C SER A 3 19.88 6.97 -6.21
N ILE A 4 18.94 6.65 -7.11
CA ILE A 4 17.56 7.19 -7.07
C ILE A 4 16.86 6.70 -5.79
N ILE A 5 16.92 5.41 -5.50
CA ILE A 5 16.31 4.82 -4.30
C ILE A 5 16.88 5.46 -3.03
N LYS A 6 18.21 5.62 -2.95
CA LYS A 6 18.87 6.26 -1.80
C LYS A 6 18.40 7.71 -1.59
N THR A 7 18.24 8.47 -2.67
CA THR A 7 17.75 9.85 -2.62
C THR A 7 16.30 9.90 -2.14
N GLU A 8 15.45 8.97 -2.61
CA GLU A 8 14.06 8.87 -2.17
C GLU A 8 13.98 8.58 -0.65
N PHE A 9 14.81 7.69 -0.11
CA PHE A 9 14.87 7.43 1.34
C PHE A 9 15.20 8.67 2.17
N TYR A 10 16.15 9.49 1.74
CA TYR A 10 16.50 10.73 2.43
C TYR A 10 15.35 11.75 2.42
N LYS A 11 14.58 11.82 1.33
CA LYS A 11 13.41 12.72 1.22
C LYS A 11 12.27 12.25 2.11
N ILE A 12 11.97 10.94 2.08
CA ILE A 12 10.87 10.33 2.81
C ILE A 12 10.98 10.56 4.31
N ARG A 13 12.19 10.49 4.88
CA ARG A 13 12.42 10.73 6.31
C ARG A 13 11.93 12.11 6.80
N ARG A 14 11.80 13.08 5.89
CA ARG A 14 11.36 14.46 6.21
C ARG A 14 9.86 14.66 6.03
N TYR A 15 9.13 13.66 5.56
CA TYR A 15 7.71 13.79 5.29
C TYR A 15 6.87 13.45 6.52
N SER A 16 6.03 14.40 6.94
CA SER A 16 5.09 14.23 8.05
C SER A 16 4.06 13.12 7.82
N VAL A 17 3.83 12.72 6.56
CA VAL A 17 2.89 11.63 6.21
C VAL A 17 3.27 10.29 6.83
N ILE A 18 4.55 10.08 7.18
CA ILE A 18 4.99 8.88 7.89
C ILE A 18 4.30 8.75 9.25
N TRP A 19 4.14 9.87 9.96
CA TRP A 19 3.45 9.89 11.26
C TRP A 19 1.98 9.50 11.15
N ILE A 20 1.32 9.80 10.01
CA ILE A 20 -0.03 9.31 9.74
C ILE A 20 -0.02 7.79 9.65
N GLY A 21 0.94 7.20 8.91
CA GLY A 21 1.10 5.75 8.86
C GLY A 21 1.33 5.12 10.24
N VAL A 22 2.20 5.69 11.06
CA VAL A 22 2.46 5.22 12.44
C VAL A 22 1.20 5.32 13.30
N ALA A 23 0.49 6.45 13.24
CA ALA A 23 -0.74 6.66 14.00
C ALA A 23 -1.85 5.67 13.60
N THR A 24 -1.97 5.37 12.29
CA THR A 24 -2.94 4.37 11.81
C THR A 24 -2.59 2.96 12.28
N MET A 25 -1.32 2.56 12.29
CA MET A 25 -0.91 1.25 12.83
C MET A 25 -1.24 1.13 14.32
N PHE A 26 -0.99 2.18 15.09
CA PHE A 26 -1.37 2.20 16.50
C PHE A 26 -2.90 2.11 16.69
N THR A 27 -3.66 2.85 15.90
CA THR A 27 -5.14 2.84 15.95
C THR A 27 -5.71 1.45 15.67
N VAL A 28 -5.15 0.72 14.69
CA VAL A 28 -5.58 -0.66 14.38
C VAL A 28 -5.38 -1.59 15.57
N VAL A 29 -4.22 -1.51 16.23
CA VAL A 29 -3.92 -2.33 17.40
C VAL A 29 -4.86 -1.99 18.56
N LEU A 30 -5.16 -0.69 18.81
CA LEU A 30 -6.15 -0.28 19.79
C LEU A 30 -7.56 -0.76 19.46
N LEU A 31 -7.94 -0.73 18.17
CA LEU A 31 -9.23 -1.27 17.71
C LEU A 31 -9.35 -2.76 18.02
N ALA A 32 -8.31 -3.54 17.69
CA ALA A 32 -8.27 -4.96 18.01
C ALA A 32 -8.34 -5.21 19.53
N ARG A 33 -7.65 -4.37 20.32
CA ARG A 33 -7.72 -4.44 21.79
C ARG A 33 -9.12 -4.11 22.31
N PHE A 34 -9.77 -3.11 21.74
CA PHE A 34 -11.16 -2.78 22.07
C PHE A 34 -12.10 -3.94 21.75
N MET A 35 -11.97 -4.55 20.57
CA MET A 35 -12.77 -5.72 20.19
C MET A 35 -12.55 -6.91 21.15
N ALA A 36 -11.33 -7.10 21.63
CA ALA A 36 -11.00 -8.12 22.62
C ALA A 36 -11.61 -7.87 24.02
N THR A 37 -12.29 -6.74 24.25
CA THR A 37 -13.07 -6.52 25.49
C THR A 37 -14.45 -7.19 25.44
N ALA A 38 -14.90 -7.63 24.27
CA ALA A 38 -16.17 -8.35 24.16
C ALA A 38 -16.06 -9.70 24.89
N SER A 39 -17.08 -10.01 25.70
CA SER A 39 -17.18 -11.26 26.46
C SER A 39 -17.65 -12.39 25.52
N ASP A 40 -16.78 -12.84 24.63
CA ASP A 40 -17.06 -13.92 23.66
C ASP A 40 -16.55 -15.29 24.11
N GLY A 41 -15.94 -15.38 25.32
CA GLY A 41 -15.33 -16.60 25.86
C GLY A 41 -14.02 -17.00 25.16
N ALA A 42 -13.52 -16.20 24.22
CA ALA A 42 -12.28 -16.49 23.53
C ALA A 42 -11.05 -16.25 24.42
N THR A 43 -10.06 -17.12 24.31
CA THR A 43 -8.74 -16.91 24.93
C THR A 43 -7.90 -16.02 24.02
N HIS A 44 -7.52 -14.85 24.52
CA HIS A 44 -6.69 -13.89 23.78
C HIS A 44 -5.20 -14.25 23.90
N THR A 45 -4.78 -15.34 23.24
CA THR A 45 -3.36 -15.66 23.07
C THR A 45 -2.70 -14.67 22.12
N LEU A 46 -1.35 -14.63 22.07
CA LEU A 46 -0.62 -13.77 21.14
C LEU A 46 -1.09 -13.98 19.68
N ILE A 47 -1.25 -15.23 19.26
CA ILE A 47 -1.67 -15.57 17.89
C ILE A 47 -3.09 -15.07 17.62
N ASN A 48 -4.05 -15.34 18.52
CA ASN A 48 -5.44 -14.92 18.33
C ASN A 48 -5.59 -13.40 18.31
N PHE A 49 -4.91 -12.71 19.23
CA PHE A 49 -4.91 -11.25 19.27
C PHE A 49 -4.31 -10.64 17.98
N THR A 50 -3.18 -11.18 17.53
CA THR A 50 -2.55 -10.74 16.28
C THR A 50 -3.41 -11.03 15.07
N SER A 51 -4.11 -12.14 15.03
CA SER A 51 -5.06 -12.46 13.95
C SER A 51 -6.13 -11.39 13.83
N SER A 52 -6.65 -10.89 14.95
CA SER A 52 -7.61 -9.78 14.96
C SER A 52 -6.98 -8.47 14.47
N VAL A 53 -5.71 -8.18 14.83
CA VAL A 53 -4.98 -7.01 14.33
C VAL A 53 -4.80 -7.10 12.82
N ILE A 54 -4.31 -8.24 12.30
CA ILE A 54 -4.10 -8.47 10.87
C ILE A 54 -5.40 -8.29 10.10
N TRP A 55 -6.51 -8.88 10.58
CA TRP A 55 -7.80 -8.78 9.92
C TRP A 55 -8.30 -7.35 9.81
N ASN A 56 -8.32 -6.61 10.93
CA ASN A 56 -8.75 -5.22 10.95
C ASN A 56 -7.87 -4.32 10.08
N ASN A 57 -6.56 -4.54 10.10
CA ASN A 57 -5.61 -3.78 9.30
C ASN A 57 -5.84 -4.02 7.80
N LEU A 58 -5.92 -5.28 7.38
CA LEU A 58 -6.08 -5.69 5.99
C LEU A 58 -7.36 -5.12 5.36
N VAL A 59 -8.49 -5.20 6.08
CA VAL A 59 -9.82 -4.91 5.54
C VAL A 59 -10.13 -3.42 5.55
N LEU A 60 -9.77 -2.71 6.62
CA LEU A 60 -10.27 -1.36 6.84
C LEU A 60 -9.24 -0.27 6.56
N ILE A 61 -8.00 -0.44 6.98
CA ILE A 61 -7.11 0.71 7.19
C ILE A 61 -5.88 0.68 6.28
N TYR A 62 -5.18 -0.43 6.21
CA TYR A 62 -3.88 -0.49 5.57
C TYR A 62 -3.89 -0.17 4.06
N PRO A 63 -4.81 -0.71 3.24
CA PRO A 63 -4.84 -0.42 1.82
C PRO A 63 -4.99 1.07 1.53
N ALA A 64 -5.89 1.75 2.24
CA ALA A 64 -6.10 3.18 2.10
C ALA A 64 -4.90 3.99 2.60
N THR A 65 -4.32 3.61 3.76
CA THR A 65 -3.17 4.28 4.35
C THR A 65 -1.94 4.23 3.45
N ILE A 66 -1.61 3.06 2.90
CA ILE A 66 -0.43 2.92 2.05
C ILE A 66 -0.60 3.65 0.70
N VAL A 67 -1.83 3.68 0.15
CA VAL A 67 -2.14 4.46 -1.06
C VAL A 67 -2.07 5.96 -0.77
N LEU A 68 -2.55 6.42 0.39
CA LEU A 68 -2.44 7.82 0.83
C LEU A 68 -0.98 8.24 0.93
N MET A 69 -0.16 7.45 1.61
CA MET A 69 1.27 7.75 1.80
C MET A 69 2.01 7.78 0.46
N ALA A 70 1.81 6.76 -0.37
CA ALA A 70 2.43 6.68 -1.69
C ALA A 70 2.00 7.85 -2.59
N GLY A 71 0.70 8.12 -2.62
CA GLY A 71 0.13 9.22 -3.40
C GLY A 71 0.66 10.58 -2.97
N TYR A 72 0.72 10.84 -1.68
CA TYR A 72 1.29 12.06 -1.12
C TYR A 72 2.78 12.22 -1.49
N ILE A 73 3.59 11.16 -1.34
CA ILE A 73 5.02 11.17 -1.65
C ILE A 73 5.25 11.46 -3.15
N ILE A 74 4.38 10.93 -4.01
CA ILE A 74 4.50 11.12 -5.47
C ILE A 74 3.99 12.52 -5.88
N ASP A 75 2.85 12.96 -5.34
CA ASP A 75 2.19 14.21 -5.77
C ASP A 75 2.91 15.44 -5.23
N ARG A 76 3.52 15.37 -4.06
CA ARG A 76 4.26 16.47 -3.47
C ARG A 76 5.40 16.99 -4.35
N GLU A 77 6.11 16.11 -5.05
CA GLU A 77 7.18 16.55 -5.96
C GLU A 77 6.66 17.34 -7.17
N ARG A 78 5.40 17.15 -7.52
CA ARG A 78 4.73 17.94 -8.55
C ARG A 78 4.35 19.31 -8.04
N THR A 79 3.78 19.35 -6.83
CA THR A 79 3.34 20.59 -6.18
C THR A 79 4.51 21.52 -5.87
N ASP A 80 5.66 20.96 -5.45
CA ASP A 80 6.86 21.73 -5.12
C ASP A 80 7.67 22.14 -6.37
N ASP A 81 7.12 21.99 -7.61
CA ASP A 81 7.78 22.28 -8.90
C ASP A 81 9.16 21.58 -9.10
N THR A 82 9.55 20.73 -8.17
CA THR A 82 10.84 19.99 -8.23
C THR A 82 10.87 19.02 -9.38
N LEU A 83 9.72 18.58 -9.88
CA LEU A 83 9.60 17.70 -11.05
C LEU A 83 10.19 18.34 -12.31
N LYS A 84 10.07 19.66 -12.47
CA LYS A 84 10.68 20.41 -13.60
C LYS A 84 12.20 20.33 -13.55
N ASN A 85 12.78 20.43 -12.36
CA ASN A 85 14.22 20.36 -12.16
C ASN A 85 14.75 18.92 -12.30
N ILE A 86 13.96 17.91 -11.95
CA ILE A 86 14.31 16.48 -12.14
C ILE A 86 14.29 16.12 -13.63
N LEU A 87 13.42 16.73 -14.42
CA LEU A 87 13.34 16.49 -15.88
C LEU A 87 14.53 17.09 -16.66
N THR A 88 15.36 17.94 -16.04
CA THR A 88 16.64 18.38 -16.62
C THR A 88 17.75 17.33 -16.51
N ILE A 89 17.56 16.33 -15.64
CA ILE A 89 18.45 15.17 -15.50
C ILE A 89 17.93 14.05 -16.44
N PRO A 90 18.78 13.20 -17.03
CA PRO A 90 18.37 12.14 -17.95
C PRO A 90 17.70 10.96 -17.22
N VAL A 91 16.66 11.26 -16.41
CA VAL A 91 15.85 10.25 -15.68
C VAL A 91 14.43 10.28 -16.25
N SER A 92 13.94 9.12 -16.72
CA SER A 92 12.58 9.01 -17.23
C SER A 92 11.55 8.99 -16.07
N PHE A 93 10.33 9.49 -16.33
CA PHE A 93 9.23 9.43 -15.37
C PHE A 93 8.97 8.00 -14.86
N ARG A 94 9.14 7.00 -15.72
CA ARG A 94 8.99 5.58 -15.37
C ARG A 94 10.02 5.11 -14.34
N GLN A 95 11.28 5.51 -14.52
CA GLN A 95 12.36 5.16 -13.59
C GLN A 95 12.14 5.81 -12.23
N MET A 96 11.68 7.07 -12.21
CA MET A 96 11.33 7.77 -10.99
C MET A 96 10.16 7.09 -10.27
N LEU A 97 9.08 6.76 -11.00
CA LEU A 97 7.91 6.08 -10.44
C LEU A 97 8.28 4.71 -9.86
N PHE A 98 9.09 3.94 -10.58
CA PHE A 98 9.56 2.64 -10.10
C PHE A 98 10.40 2.77 -8.82
N GLY A 99 11.31 3.75 -8.76
CA GLY A 99 12.10 4.03 -7.56
C GLY A 99 11.23 4.38 -6.35
N LYS A 100 10.16 5.17 -6.56
CA LYS A 100 9.20 5.53 -5.51
C LYS A 100 8.39 4.32 -5.03
N LEU A 101 7.94 3.46 -5.93
CA LEU A 101 7.26 2.23 -5.54
C LEU A 101 8.16 1.34 -4.67
N ILE A 102 9.43 1.19 -5.00
CA ILE A 102 10.38 0.44 -4.13
C ILE A 102 10.50 1.12 -2.77
N ALA A 103 10.66 2.43 -2.72
CA ALA A 103 10.79 3.17 -1.48
C ALA A 103 9.53 3.04 -0.59
N VAL A 104 8.32 3.09 -1.18
CA VAL A 104 7.06 2.83 -0.47
C VAL A 104 6.98 1.37 0.02
N GLY A 105 7.47 0.40 -0.74
CA GLY A 105 7.57 -0.99 -0.29
C GLY A 105 8.44 -1.13 0.97
N CYS A 106 9.55 -0.40 1.06
CA CYS A 106 10.36 -0.38 2.27
C CYS A 106 9.64 0.30 3.46
N ILE A 107 8.83 1.34 3.19
CA ILE A 107 7.97 1.94 4.22
C ILE A 107 6.92 0.91 4.70
N ALA A 108 6.34 0.14 3.79
CA ALA A 108 5.40 -0.92 4.12
C ALA A 108 6.01 -1.92 5.13
N VAL A 109 7.24 -2.36 4.90
CA VAL A 109 7.97 -3.23 5.84
C VAL A 109 8.24 -2.53 7.17
N ALA A 110 8.66 -1.26 7.14
CA ALA A 110 8.92 -0.51 8.38
C ALA A 110 7.65 -0.32 9.22
N LEU A 111 6.51 -0.01 8.58
CA LEU A 111 5.21 0.09 9.26
C LEU A 111 4.78 -1.25 9.87
N SER A 112 5.05 -2.37 9.21
CA SER A 112 4.75 -3.70 9.74
C SER A 112 5.53 -4.00 11.02
N VAL A 113 6.81 -3.61 11.07
CA VAL A 113 7.63 -3.76 12.28
C VAL A 113 7.11 -2.86 13.40
N ILE A 114 6.69 -1.63 13.08
CA ILE A 114 6.10 -0.70 14.07
C ILE A 114 4.76 -1.26 14.59
N GLU A 115 3.91 -1.77 13.71
CA GLU A 115 2.64 -2.43 14.07
C GLU A 115 2.87 -3.62 15.00
N PHE A 116 3.86 -4.46 14.69
CA PHE A 116 4.24 -5.57 15.53
C PHE A 116 4.70 -5.11 16.93
N LEU A 117 5.52 -4.08 17.01
CA LEU A 117 5.96 -3.53 18.31
C LEU A 117 4.79 -2.99 19.11
N PHE A 118 3.86 -2.26 18.50
CA PHE A 118 2.63 -1.81 19.16
C PHE A 118 1.77 -2.98 19.61
N THR A 119 1.66 -4.04 18.80
CA THR A 119 0.91 -5.26 19.15
C THR A 119 1.51 -5.92 20.39
N LEU A 120 2.83 -6.05 20.48
CA LEU A 120 3.50 -6.60 21.66
C LEU A 120 3.29 -5.71 22.91
N ILE A 121 3.42 -4.40 22.78
CA ILE A 121 3.20 -3.47 23.89
C ILE A 121 1.79 -3.63 24.43
N VAL A 122 0.78 -3.61 23.56
CA VAL A 122 -0.62 -3.74 23.97
C VAL A 122 -0.94 -5.13 24.50
N PHE A 123 -0.35 -6.19 23.93
CA PHE A 123 -0.49 -7.57 24.40
C PHE A 123 -0.01 -7.71 25.86
N PHE A 124 1.20 -7.25 26.17
CA PHE A 124 1.75 -7.29 27.53
C PHE A 124 1.00 -6.38 28.49
N ALA A 125 0.64 -5.16 28.06
CA ALA A 125 -0.15 -4.24 28.88
C ALA A 125 -1.54 -4.77 29.22
N SER A 126 -2.10 -5.64 28.38
CA SER A 126 -3.40 -6.30 28.61
C SER A 126 -3.33 -7.54 29.49
N GLY A 127 -2.13 -8.04 29.81
CA GLY A 127 -1.95 -9.25 30.61
C GLY A 127 -2.42 -10.53 29.91
N PHE A 128 -2.46 -10.57 28.59
CA PHE A 128 -2.90 -11.74 27.85
C PHE A 128 -1.93 -12.92 28.01
N PRO A 129 -2.43 -14.16 28.14
CA PRO A 129 -1.60 -15.35 28.32
C PRO A 129 -1.01 -15.86 27.00
N GLY A 130 -0.07 -16.81 27.10
CA GLY A 130 0.40 -17.59 25.95
C GLY A 130 1.45 -16.91 25.10
N PHE A 131 2.29 -16.07 25.68
CA PHE A 131 3.47 -15.53 24.99
C PHE A 131 4.50 -16.66 24.74
N SER A 132 5.01 -16.74 23.54
CA SER A 132 6.17 -17.55 23.19
C SER A 132 7.07 -16.83 22.19
N ILE A 133 8.37 -17.01 22.30
CA ILE A 133 9.31 -16.38 21.37
C ILE A 133 9.10 -16.87 19.94
N GLY A 134 8.85 -18.18 19.76
CA GLY A 134 8.52 -18.74 18.45
C GLY A 134 7.24 -18.13 17.84
N GLY A 135 6.19 -17.95 18.65
CA GLY A 135 4.96 -17.28 18.24
C GLY A 135 5.21 -15.80 17.88
N ALA A 136 6.03 -15.09 18.63
CA ALA A 136 6.36 -13.70 18.33
C ALA A 136 7.12 -13.55 16.99
N VAL A 137 8.05 -14.46 16.70
CA VAL A 137 8.76 -14.48 15.41
C VAL A 137 7.79 -14.81 14.27
N GLN A 138 6.90 -15.80 14.44
CA GLN A 138 5.87 -16.15 13.47
C GLN A 138 4.98 -14.93 13.16
N VAL A 139 4.46 -14.27 14.19
CA VAL A 139 3.61 -13.08 14.09
C VAL A 139 4.32 -11.93 13.35
N LEU A 140 5.60 -11.68 13.64
CA LEU A 140 6.38 -10.66 12.93
C LEU A 140 6.41 -10.93 11.42
N PHE A 141 6.72 -12.16 11.02
CA PHE A 141 6.76 -12.51 9.59
C PHE A 141 5.36 -12.49 8.95
N GLN A 142 4.33 -12.87 9.67
CA GLN A 142 2.95 -12.77 9.18
C GLN A 142 2.54 -11.31 8.95
N MET A 143 2.83 -10.40 9.87
CA MET A 143 2.53 -8.97 9.71
C MET A 143 3.33 -8.33 8.56
N ILE A 144 4.63 -8.63 8.45
CA ILE A 144 5.43 -8.14 7.32
C ILE A 144 4.88 -8.69 6.01
N GLY A 145 4.58 -9.98 5.95
CA GLY A 145 4.07 -10.64 4.76
C GLY A 145 2.73 -10.05 4.30
N ILE A 146 1.75 -9.95 5.20
CA ILE A 146 0.42 -9.47 4.83
C ILE A 146 0.44 -8.00 4.39
N ASN A 147 1.18 -7.14 5.08
CA ASN A 147 1.27 -5.73 4.73
C ASN A 147 2.00 -5.54 3.39
N LEU A 148 3.04 -6.32 3.12
CA LEU A 148 3.73 -6.27 1.84
C LEU A 148 2.84 -6.78 0.69
N ILE A 149 2.09 -7.88 0.91
CA ILE A 149 1.15 -8.41 -0.08
C ILE A 149 -0.01 -7.42 -0.32
N SER A 150 -0.55 -6.81 0.74
CA SER A 150 -1.57 -5.77 0.62
C SER A 150 -1.06 -4.56 -0.16
N TYR A 151 0.19 -4.15 0.06
CA TYR A 151 0.85 -3.12 -0.73
C TYR A 151 0.92 -3.52 -2.21
N ILE A 152 1.35 -4.75 -2.51
CA ILE A 152 1.40 -5.27 -3.89
C ILE A 152 0.02 -5.26 -4.53
N ALA A 153 -1.02 -5.64 -3.80
CA ALA A 153 -2.40 -5.67 -4.29
C ALA A 153 -2.92 -4.27 -4.69
N VAL A 154 -2.49 -3.20 -4.01
CA VAL A 154 -2.90 -1.82 -4.34
C VAL A 154 -1.88 -1.06 -5.19
N MET A 155 -0.72 -1.63 -5.49
CA MET A 155 0.31 -1.02 -6.33
C MET A 155 -0.18 -0.56 -7.72
N PRO A 156 -1.07 -1.31 -8.42
CA PRO A 156 -1.63 -0.85 -9.69
C PRO A 156 -2.39 0.47 -9.55
N VAL A 157 -3.13 0.63 -8.45
CA VAL A 157 -3.90 1.86 -8.14
C VAL A 157 -2.94 3.03 -7.92
N ILE A 158 -1.88 2.83 -7.15
CA ILE A 158 -0.84 3.84 -6.91
C ILE A 158 -0.19 4.24 -8.24
N ALA A 159 0.23 3.26 -9.04
CA ALA A 159 0.90 3.51 -10.32
C ALA A 159 -0.02 4.23 -11.34
N PHE A 160 -1.31 3.95 -11.33
CA PHE A 160 -2.29 4.60 -12.19
C PHE A 160 -2.56 6.04 -11.76
N THR A 161 -2.84 6.26 -10.48
CA THR A 161 -3.14 7.60 -9.93
C THR A 161 -1.91 8.51 -9.95
N ALA A 162 -0.71 7.95 -9.83
CA ALA A 162 0.56 8.67 -9.94
C ALA A 162 0.77 9.42 -11.27
N GLN A 163 -0.01 9.12 -12.32
CA GLN A 163 0.16 9.75 -13.63
C GLN A 163 -0.51 11.12 -13.75
N ARG A 164 -1.39 11.49 -12.80
CA ARG A 164 -2.13 12.76 -12.79
C ARG A 164 -2.11 13.37 -11.40
N SER A 165 -1.83 14.67 -11.30
CA SER A 165 -1.83 15.41 -10.03
C SER A 165 -3.20 15.39 -9.35
N GLY A 166 -3.21 15.31 -8.03
CA GLY A 166 -4.42 15.32 -7.20
C GLY A 166 -5.30 14.07 -7.30
N SER A 167 -5.01 13.13 -8.22
CA SER A 167 -5.85 11.94 -8.39
C SER A 167 -5.63 10.86 -7.33
N PHE A 168 -4.62 11.00 -6.47
CA PHE A 168 -4.32 10.02 -5.44
C PHE A 168 -5.44 9.88 -4.39
N MET A 169 -6.21 10.95 -4.12
CA MET A 169 -7.36 10.89 -3.21
C MET A 169 -8.44 9.92 -3.71
N ALA A 170 -8.71 9.91 -5.03
CA ALA A 170 -9.59 8.91 -5.62
C ALA A 170 -9.02 7.49 -5.45
N GLY A 171 -7.70 7.35 -5.56
CA GLY A 171 -7.00 6.09 -5.29
C GLY A 171 -7.16 5.62 -3.84
N VAL A 172 -7.13 6.53 -2.88
CA VAL A 172 -7.36 6.22 -1.45
C VAL A 172 -8.78 5.67 -1.24
N GLY A 173 -9.78 6.36 -1.79
CA GLY A 173 -11.19 5.90 -1.72
C GLY A 173 -11.36 4.53 -2.37
N PHE A 174 -10.75 4.31 -3.54
CA PHE A 174 -10.78 3.01 -4.19
C PHE A 174 -10.10 1.92 -3.36
N ALA A 175 -8.94 2.20 -2.77
CA ALA A 175 -8.21 1.23 -1.96
C ALA A 175 -8.96 0.86 -0.66
N PHE A 176 -9.64 1.81 -0.04
CA PHE A 176 -10.53 1.55 1.09
C PHE A 176 -11.66 0.60 0.70
N PHE A 177 -12.36 0.93 -0.40
CA PHE A 177 -13.44 0.08 -0.91
C PHE A 177 -12.94 -1.30 -1.35
N TYR A 178 -11.75 -1.35 -1.96
CA TYR A 178 -11.10 -2.59 -2.37
C TYR A 178 -10.80 -3.51 -1.17
N GLY A 179 -10.32 -2.97 -0.04
CA GLY A 179 -10.15 -3.73 1.19
C GLY A 179 -11.48 -4.26 1.74
N PHE A 180 -12.52 -3.41 1.74
CA PHE A 180 -13.86 -3.79 2.20
C PHE A 180 -14.49 -4.91 1.34
N VAL A 181 -14.36 -4.82 0.01
CA VAL A 181 -14.79 -5.91 -0.90
C VAL A 181 -14.01 -7.20 -0.64
N GLY A 182 -12.74 -7.10 -0.24
CA GLY A 182 -11.93 -8.25 0.18
C GLY A 182 -12.55 -9.03 1.34
N MET A 183 -13.16 -8.34 2.30
CA MET A 183 -13.89 -8.97 3.39
C MET A 183 -15.07 -9.80 2.85
N MET A 184 -15.85 -9.24 1.93
CA MET A 184 -16.96 -9.94 1.30
C MET A 184 -16.48 -11.15 0.49
N ALA A 185 -15.42 -10.97 -0.29
CA ALA A 185 -14.81 -12.04 -1.09
C ALA A 185 -14.33 -13.21 -0.22
N SER A 186 -13.71 -12.93 0.91
CA SER A 186 -13.26 -13.96 1.85
C SER A 186 -14.41 -14.80 2.40
N GLY A 187 -15.54 -14.17 2.73
CA GLY A 187 -16.75 -14.85 3.22
C GLY A 187 -17.46 -15.72 2.18
N HIS A 188 -17.19 -15.53 0.88
CA HIS A 188 -17.83 -16.27 -0.22
C HIS A 188 -16.89 -17.29 -0.89
N GLY A 189 -15.82 -17.73 -0.24
CA GLY A 189 -14.88 -18.70 -0.79
C GLY A 189 -13.95 -18.16 -1.89
N LEU A 190 -13.91 -16.83 -2.10
CA LEU A 190 -13.04 -16.17 -3.07
C LEU A 190 -11.74 -15.66 -2.46
N ARG A 191 -11.41 -16.09 -1.24
CA ARG A 191 -10.25 -15.66 -0.46
C ARG A 191 -8.95 -15.74 -1.26
N ASP A 192 -8.72 -16.84 -1.96
CA ASP A 192 -7.48 -17.09 -2.70
C ASP A 192 -7.42 -16.38 -4.05
N LEU A 193 -8.57 -16.05 -4.62
CA LEU A 193 -8.64 -15.35 -5.90
C LEU A 193 -8.50 -13.84 -5.75
N TYR A 194 -8.96 -13.29 -4.62
CA TYR A 194 -8.93 -11.85 -4.38
C TYR A 194 -7.56 -11.42 -3.82
N PRO A 195 -6.78 -10.57 -4.52
CA PRO A 195 -5.35 -10.38 -4.25
C PRO A 195 -5.01 -9.94 -2.81
N ILE A 196 -5.85 -9.10 -2.20
CA ILE A 196 -5.65 -8.65 -0.81
C ILE A 196 -5.81 -9.81 0.18
N THR A 197 -6.87 -10.60 0.04
CA THR A 197 -7.17 -11.71 0.97
C THR A 197 -6.37 -12.97 0.65
N ALA A 198 -5.90 -13.13 -0.59
CA ALA A 198 -4.95 -14.17 -0.98
C ALA A 198 -3.67 -14.14 -0.12
N GLY A 199 -3.28 -12.95 0.37
CA GLY A 199 -2.20 -12.79 1.33
C GLY A 199 -2.39 -13.60 2.61
N LEU A 200 -3.62 -13.74 3.11
CA LEU A 200 -3.93 -14.50 4.32
C LEU A 200 -3.55 -15.98 4.17
N THR A 201 -3.84 -16.58 3.02
CA THR A 201 -3.46 -17.95 2.71
C THR A 201 -1.94 -18.10 2.62
N VAL A 202 -1.24 -17.17 1.97
CA VAL A 202 0.22 -17.22 1.81
C VAL A 202 0.96 -17.10 3.14
N ILE A 203 0.47 -16.28 4.09
CA ILE A 203 1.11 -16.13 5.40
C ILE A 203 0.70 -17.21 6.42
N GLY A 204 -0.16 -18.15 6.03
CA GLY A 204 -0.69 -19.17 6.95
C GLY A 204 -1.55 -18.56 8.07
N TYR A 205 -2.41 -17.60 7.72
CA TYR A 205 -3.34 -16.99 8.67
C TYR A 205 -4.37 -17.99 9.17
N GLN A 206 -4.54 -18.06 10.49
CA GLN A 206 -5.52 -18.90 11.18
C GLN A 206 -6.61 -18.02 11.78
N ASP A 207 -7.84 -18.22 11.35
CA ASP A 207 -9.02 -17.49 11.86
C ASP A 207 -9.81 -18.28 12.94
N GLY A 208 -9.22 -19.37 13.43
CA GLY A 208 -9.88 -20.29 14.39
C GLY A 208 -10.86 -21.26 13.73
N SER A 209 -11.11 -21.17 12.44
CA SER A 209 -11.85 -22.19 11.69
C SER A 209 -10.95 -23.39 11.39
N SER A 210 -11.55 -24.59 11.43
CA SER A 210 -10.83 -25.88 11.27
C SER A 210 -10.35 -26.15 9.84
N ASP A 211 -10.59 -25.22 8.92
CA ASP A 211 -10.31 -25.41 7.50
C ASP A 211 -9.21 -24.44 7.00
N PRO A 212 -7.92 -24.84 7.13
CA PRO A 212 -6.80 -24.03 6.65
C PRO A 212 -6.53 -24.17 5.14
N THR A 213 -7.42 -24.82 4.39
CA THR A 213 -7.18 -25.20 3.00
C THR A 213 -7.45 -24.08 2.00
N GLY A 214 -6.72 -22.98 2.12
CA GLY A 214 -6.55 -22.06 0.99
C GLY A 214 -5.61 -22.68 -0.05
N ASN A 215 -5.86 -22.39 -1.33
CA ASN A 215 -4.97 -22.81 -2.41
C ASN A 215 -3.81 -21.83 -2.57
N VAL A 216 -2.66 -22.14 -1.96
CA VAL A 216 -1.46 -21.30 -1.99
C VAL A 216 -1.01 -20.97 -3.42
N LEU A 217 -1.16 -21.91 -4.37
CA LEU A 217 -0.80 -21.69 -5.77
C LEU A 217 -1.71 -20.64 -6.42
N LEU A 218 -3.01 -20.71 -6.19
CA LEU A 218 -3.97 -19.72 -6.69
C LEU A 218 -3.74 -18.36 -6.07
N SER A 219 -3.48 -18.31 -4.76
CA SER A 219 -3.15 -17.09 -4.05
C SER A 219 -1.87 -16.44 -4.57
N ALA A 220 -0.82 -17.21 -4.80
CA ALA A 220 0.42 -16.72 -5.38
C ALA A 220 0.21 -16.20 -6.82
N ALA A 221 -0.57 -16.92 -7.63
CA ALA A 221 -0.91 -16.48 -9.00
C ALA A 221 -1.68 -15.14 -9.00
N SER A 222 -2.62 -14.95 -8.06
CA SER A 222 -3.37 -13.70 -7.89
C SER A 222 -2.44 -12.52 -7.55
N ILE A 223 -1.48 -12.72 -6.66
CA ILE A 223 -0.50 -11.70 -6.26
C ILE A 223 0.45 -11.37 -7.43
N LEU A 224 0.95 -12.40 -8.12
CA LEU A 224 1.81 -12.23 -9.31
C LEU A 224 1.08 -11.50 -10.44
N PHE A 225 -0.22 -11.75 -10.61
CA PHE A 225 -1.05 -11.01 -11.55
C PHE A 225 -1.05 -9.50 -11.25
N MET A 226 -1.18 -9.10 -9.98
CA MET A 226 -1.11 -7.69 -9.59
C MET A 226 0.26 -7.05 -9.84
N LEU A 227 1.34 -7.79 -9.63
CA LEU A 227 2.68 -7.34 -10.01
C LEU A 227 2.81 -7.13 -11.52
N ALA A 228 2.30 -8.06 -12.33
CA ALA A 228 2.30 -7.94 -13.79
C ALA A 228 1.50 -6.73 -14.26
N VAL A 229 0.30 -6.51 -13.71
CA VAL A 229 -0.53 -5.33 -14.00
C VAL A 229 0.22 -4.05 -13.62
N THR A 230 0.84 -4.00 -12.45
CA THR A 230 1.67 -2.86 -12.03
C THR A 230 2.79 -2.59 -13.02
N PHE A 231 3.51 -3.63 -13.41
CA PHE A 231 4.61 -3.52 -14.37
C PHE A 231 4.14 -2.96 -15.71
N ILE A 232 3.00 -3.42 -16.23
CA ILE A 232 2.39 -2.90 -17.47
C ILE A 232 2.05 -1.42 -17.31
N ILE A 233 1.40 -1.02 -16.20
CA ILE A 233 1.03 0.37 -15.94
C ILE A 233 2.28 1.26 -15.86
N VAL A 234 3.32 0.84 -15.13
CA VAL A 234 4.57 1.59 -14.99
C VAL A 234 5.32 1.67 -16.31
N SER A 235 5.38 0.59 -17.10
CA SER A 235 6.06 0.57 -18.41
C SER A 235 5.40 1.48 -19.45
N THR A 236 4.09 1.69 -19.35
CA THR A 236 3.32 2.60 -20.22
C THR A 236 3.10 3.99 -19.60
N ALA A 237 3.57 4.21 -18.37
CA ALA A 237 3.32 5.44 -17.63
C ALA A 237 3.89 6.67 -18.35
N LYS A 238 3.06 7.74 -18.40
CA LYS A 238 3.41 9.04 -18.97
C LYS A 238 2.96 10.13 -17.99
N ASN A 239 3.76 11.19 -17.89
CA ASN A 239 3.29 12.38 -17.17
C ASN A 239 2.26 13.11 -18.05
N ARG A 240 0.98 12.88 -17.76
CA ARG A 240 -0.14 13.39 -18.58
C ARG A 240 -0.22 14.91 -18.62
N GLU A 241 0.24 15.59 -17.58
CA GLU A 241 0.23 17.07 -17.52
C GLU A 241 1.26 17.71 -18.46
N VAL A 242 2.48 17.17 -18.46
CA VAL A 242 3.51 17.63 -19.41
C VAL A 242 3.07 17.37 -20.85
N THR A 243 2.41 16.24 -21.09
CA THR A 243 1.89 15.90 -22.41
C THR A 243 0.75 16.82 -22.84
N ALA A 244 -0.16 17.17 -21.93
CA ALA A 244 -1.26 18.10 -22.19
C ALA A 244 -0.75 19.53 -22.48
N THR A 245 0.22 20.02 -21.70
CA THR A 245 0.83 21.34 -21.90
C THR A 245 1.60 21.42 -23.22
N LYS A 246 2.30 20.35 -23.63
CA LYS A 246 2.94 20.28 -24.95
C LYS A 246 1.91 20.37 -26.08
N LYS A 247 0.85 19.55 -26.01
CA LYS A 247 -0.22 19.58 -27.04
C LYS A 247 -0.89 20.96 -27.15
N LYS A 248 -1.14 21.64 -26.02
CA LYS A 248 -1.72 22.98 -26.02
C LYS A 248 -0.79 23.98 -26.69
N LYS A 249 0.52 23.98 -26.37
CA LYS A 249 1.50 24.86 -27.02
C LYS A 249 1.69 24.58 -28.52
N GLU A 250 1.61 23.33 -28.94
CA GLU A 250 1.66 22.97 -30.37
C GLU A 250 0.41 23.44 -31.11
N SER A 251 -0.76 23.28 -30.52
CA SER A 251 -2.04 23.78 -31.04
C SER A 251 -2.01 25.30 -31.21
N GLU A 252 -1.57 26.04 -30.18
CA GLU A 252 -1.45 27.51 -30.23
C GLU A 252 -0.46 28.00 -31.33
N LYS A 253 0.68 27.31 -31.47
CA LYS A 253 1.64 27.62 -32.55
C LYS A 253 1.07 27.35 -33.95
N THR A 254 0.27 26.32 -34.11
CA THR A 254 -0.36 25.96 -35.39
C THR A 254 -1.44 26.97 -35.76
N VAL A 255 -2.22 27.45 -34.80
CA VAL A 255 -3.21 28.54 -35.00
C VAL A 255 -2.52 29.85 -35.38
N HIS A 256 -1.44 30.18 -34.69
CA HIS A 256 -0.70 31.41 -34.96
C HIS A 256 -0.05 31.42 -36.36
N LYS A 257 0.52 30.30 -36.82
CA LYS A 257 1.03 30.15 -38.18
C LYS A 257 -0.06 30.27 -39.25
N ARG A 258 -1.26 29.70 -39.03
CA ARG A 258 -2.40 29.81 -39.97
C ARG A 258 -2.85 31.27 -40.12
N ASN A 259 -2.93 32.02 -39.01
CA ASN A 259 -3.34 33.42 -39.04
C ASN A 259 -2.33 34.34 -39.69
N HIS A 260 -1.02 33.98 -39.65
CA HIS A 260 0.04 34.75 -40.36
C HIS A 260 0.12 34.45 -41.88
N SER A 261 -0.32 33.26 -42.29
CA SER A 261 -0.36 32.86 -43.69
C SER A 261 -1.62 33.33 -44.45
N ALA A 262 -2.61 33.85 -43.71
CA ALA A 262 -3.89 34.32 -44.23
C ALA A 262 -3.96 35.88 -44.34
N ARG A 263 -2.88 36.57 -43.98
CA ARG A 263 -2.64 37.98 -44.23
C ARG A 263 -1.60 38.19 -45.32
#